data_bd73053e99bf9944ca0e6d5e5e138fd6
#
_entry.id   bd73053e99bf9944ca0e6d5e5e138fd6
#
_cell.length_a   1.000
_cell.length_b   1.000
_cell.length_c   1.000
_cell.angle_alpha   90.00
_cell.angle_beta   90.00
_cell.angle_gamma   90.00
#
_symmetry.space_group_name_H-M   'P 1'
#
loop_
_entity.id
_entity.type
_entity.pdbx_description
1 polymer ?
#
loop_
_entity_poly.entity_id
_entity_poly.type
_entity_poly.pdbx_seq_one_letter_code
_entity_poly.pdbx_strand_id
1 'polypeptide(L)'
;MVVADSSNHRVQVFDSNGIFMKEFGQYGSGEGEFDCLAGVAVNRIGQYIIADRYNHRIQVFDPAGRFLRAFGSQGTGDGKFNYPWGITTDALGFIYVCDKENHRVQVFQSDGTFVGKFGSFGSKLGQLEHPHYIAVSSTNRVLVSDSNNHRIQLFDVNGRVLSSFGEEGSEDGQFKFPRGVAVDDQGYIVVADSGNNRIQIFHPDGTFLRAFGSWGNGDGEFKGLEGIAVMSGGNIIVCDRENHRVQVF
;
A
#
# COMPACT_ATOMS: atom_id res chain seq x y z
N MET A 1 -7.77 12.08 5.54
CA MET A 1 -7.08 10.77 5.70
C MET A 1 -8.08 9.65 5.59
N VAL A 2 -7.69 8.54 4.98
CA VAL A 2 -8.52 7.33 4.86
C VAL A 2 -7.74 6.16 5.47
N VAL A 3 -8.37 5.43 6.37
CA VAL A 3 -7.71 4.36 7.14
C VAL A 3 -8.49 3.06 6.98
N ALA A 4 -7.79 2.01 6.58
CA ALA A 4 -8.31 0.64 6.61
C ALA A 4 -8.21 0.10 8.04
N ASP A 5 -9.32 0.11 8.76
CA ASP A 5 -9.44 -0.43 10.12
C ASP A 5 -9.73 -1.94 10.02
N SER A 6 -8.67 -2.70 9.73
CA SER A 6 -8.75 -4.09 9.23
C SER A 6 -9.52 -5.03 10.13
N SER A 7 -9.19 -5.08 11.41
CA SER A 7 -9.81 -6.00 12.37
C SER A 7 -11.25 -5.60 12.75
N ASN A 8 -11.63 -4.37 12.48
CA ASN A 8 -13.01 -3.88 12.63
C ASN A 8 -13.78 -3.92 11.31
N HIS A 9 -13.18 -4.45 10.23
CA HIS A 9 -13.83 -4.67 8.92
C HIS A 9 -14.49 -3.41 8.37
N ARG A 10 -13.84 -2.25 8.53
CA ARG A 10 -14.37 -0.95 8.11
C ARG A 10 -13.30 -0.01 7.60
N VAL A 11 -13.75 1.00 6.87
CA VAL A 11 -12.93 2.15 6.48
C VAL A 11 -13.33 3.34 7.33
N GLN A 12 -12.35 4.05 7.88
CA GLN A 12 -12.58 5.31 8.58
C GLN A 12 -11.97 6.47 7.79
N VAL A 13 -12.68 7.58 7.74
CA VAL A 13 -12.26 8.80 7.05
C VAL A 13 -12.15 9.93 8.06
N PHE A 14 -10.99 10.59 8.06
CA PHE A 14 -10.67 11.73 8.91
C PHE A 14 -10.31 12.93 8.04
N ASP A 15 -10.51 14.13 8.55
CA ASP A 15 -10.00 15.34 7.90
C ASP A 15 -8.48 15.47 8.06
N SER A 16 -7.90 16.56 7.55
CA SER A 16 -6.46 16.82 7.62
C SER A 16 -5.94 17.06 9.06
N ASN A 17 -6.81 17.39 9.99
CA ASN A 17 -6.50 17.59 11.40
C ASN A 17 -6.70 16.33 12.25
N GLY A 18 -7.10 15.22 11.64
CA GLY A 18 -7.36 13.96 12.35
C GLY A 18 -8.74 13.88 13.01
N ILE A 19 -9.66 14.78 12.63
CA ILE A 19 -11.04 14.76 13.15
C ILE A 19 -11.85 13.74 12.34
N PHE A 20 -12.52 12.83 13.05
CA PHE A 20 -13.38 11.82 12.43
C PHE A 20 -14.50 12.45 11.62
N MET A 21 -14.68 11.97 10.40
CA MET A 21 -15.72 12.45 9.49
C MET A 21 -16.81 11.41 9.24
N LYS A 22 -16.43 10.19 8.91
CA LYS A 22 -17.37 9.10 8.59
C LYS A 22 -16.66 7.74 8.59
N GLU A 23 -17.47 6.70 8.62
CA GLU A 23 -17.03 5.33 8.43
C GLU A 23 -18.01 4.57 7.54
N PHE A 24 -17.52 3.50 6.91
CA PHE A 24 -18.35 2.57 6.15
C PHE A 24 -17.74 1.18 6.14
N GLY A 25 -18.58 0.18 5.93
CA GLY A 25 -18.18 -1.22 5.94
C GLY A 25 -18.52 -1.93 7.25
N GLN A 26 -18.67 -3.24 7.14
CA GLN A 26 -18.90 -4.18 8.24
C GLN A 26 -18.38 -5.55 7.83
N TYR A 27 -18.29 -6.47 8.77
CA TYR A 27 -17.87 -7.85 8.49
C TYR A 27 -18.85 -8.56 7.56
N GLY A 28 -18.33 -9.22 6.55
CA GLY A 28 -19.09 -10.06 5.65
C GLY A 28 -18.46 -10.21 4.27
N SER A 29 -19.21 -10.81 3.34
CA SER A 29 -18.82 -11.06 1.96
C SER A 29 -19.77 -10.46 0.92
N GLY A 30 -20.81 -9.75 1.36
CA GLY A 30 -21.73 -9.02 0.50
C GLY A 30 -21.15 -7.73 -0.06
N GLU A 31 -21.93 -7.03 -0.86
CA GLU A 31 -21.56 -5.72 -1.39
C GLU A 31 -21.41 -4.69 -0.23
N GLY A 32 -20.26 -4.03 -0.15
CA GLY A 32 -19.96 -3.09 0.92
C GLY A 32 -19.54 -3.73 2.24
N GLU A 33 -19.47 -5.06 2.31
CA GLU A 33 -18.96 -5.78 3.46
C GLU A 33 -17.49 -6.17 3.23
N PHE A 34 -16.73 -6.33 4.30
CA PHE A 34 -15.30 -6.66 4.26
C PHE A 34 -14.95 -7.82 5.18
N ASP A 35 -13.90 -8.54 4.80
CA ASP A 35 -13.23 -9.46 5.71
C ASP A 35 -11.75 -9.08 5.81
N CYS A 36 -11.38 -8.44 6.92
CA CYS A 36 -10.02 -7.98 7.20
C CYS A 36 -9.40 -7.23 6.01
N LEU A 37 -10.02 -6.12 5.59
CA LEU A 37 -9.49 -5.29 4.50
C LEU A 37 -8.03 -4.88 4.76
N ALA A 38 -7.28 -4.64 3.70
CA ALA A 38 -5.88 -4.26 3.79
C ALA A 38 -5.64 -2.84 3.23
N GLY A 39 -5.24 -2.72 1.98
CA GLY A 39 -4.92 -1.42 1.38
C GLY A 39 -6.15 -0.59 1.01
N VAL A 40 -5.97 0.70 1.01
CA VAL A 40 -6.96 1.68 0.54
C VAL A 40 -6.27 2.72 -0.34
N ALA A 41 -6.93 3.09 -1.44
CA ALA A 41 -6.52 4.18 -2.31
C ALA A 41 -7.71 5.10 -2.58
N VAL A 42 -7.41 6.35 -2.90
CA VAL A 42 -8.42 7.34 -3.32
C VAL A 42 -8.01 7.86 -4.69
N ASN A 43 -8.91 7.76 -5.68
CA ASN A 43 -8.64 8.27 -7.01
C ASN A 43 -8.94 9.78 -7.10
N ARG A 44 -8.67 10.38 -8.27
CA ARG A 44 -8.83 11.82 -8.49
C ARG A 44 -10.26 12.35 -8.37
N ILE A 45 -11.25 11.48 -8.53
CA ILE A 45 -12.67 11.85 -8.38
C ILE A 45 -13.22 11.51 -7.00
N GLY A 46 -12.33 11.16 -6.04
CA GLY A 46 -12.68 10.92 -4.64
C GLY A 46 -13.28 9.55 -4.34
N GLN A 47 -13.22 8.59 -5.27
CA GLN A 47 -13.67 7.23 -5.02
C GLN A 47 -12.66 6.48 -4.17
N TYR A 48 -13.16 5.65 -3.25
CA TYR A 48 -12.36 4.77 -2.42
C TYR A 48 -12.20 3.40 -3.09
N ILE A 49 -10.98 2.92 -3.20
CA ILE A 49 -10.63 1.65 -3.81
C ILE A 49 -9.97 0.79 -2.74
N ILE A 50 -10.59 -0.33 -2.39
CA ILE A 50 -10.27 -1.09 -1.18
C ILE A 50 -9.89 -2.52 -1.54
N ALA A 51 -8.76 -2.99 -1.02
CA ALA A 51 -8.38 -4.41 -1.07
C ALA A 51 -9.09 -5.16 0.07
N ASP A 52 -10.11 -5.90 -0.28
CA ASP A 52 -10.90 -6.75 0.61
C ASP A 52 -10.22 -8.11 0.73
N ARG A 53 -9.23 -8.17 1.62
CA ARG A 53 -8.17 -9.18 1.65
C ARG A 53 -8.66 -10.62 1.73
N TYR A 54 -9.48 -10.96 2.71
CA TYR A 54 -9.94 -12.35 2.91
C TYR A 54 -11.10 -12.73 2.01
N ASN A 55 -11.74 -11.76 1.35
CA ASN A 55 -12.70 -12.02 0.28
C ASN A 55 -12.05 -12.06 -1.11
N HIS A 56 -10.73 -11.90 -1.20
CA HIS A 56 -9.94 -11.99 -2.44
C HIS A 56 -10.51 -11.16 -3.59
N ARG A 57 -10.86 -9.89 -3.28
CA ARG A 57 -11.48 -8.97 -4.24
C ARG A 57 -11.11 -7.52 -3.98
N ILE A 58 -11.42 -6.68 -4.94
CA ILE A 58 -11.33 -5.22 -4.82
C ILE A 58 -12.74 -4.65 -4.82
N GLN A 59 -13.03 -3.70 -3.96
CA GLN A 59 -14.30 -2.98 -3.93
C GLN A 59 -14.06 -1.48 -4.15
N VAL A 60 -14.96 -0.85 -4.89
CA VAL A 60 -14.94 0.59 -5.19
C VAL A 60 -16.19 1.26 -4.63
N PHE A 61 -16.00 2.37 -3.94
CA PHE A 61 -17.04 3.17 -3.28
C PHE A 61 -17.00 4.60 -3.80
N ASP A 62 -18.16 5.26 -3.80
CA ASP A 62 -18.24 6.68 -4.12
C ASP A 62 -17.70 7.56 -2.98
N PRO A 63 -17.53 8.89 -3.19
CA PRO A 63 -17.04 9.78 -2.14
C PRO A 63 -17.90 9.83 -0.87
N ALA A 64 -19.16 9.40 -0.93
CA ALA A 64 -20.05 9.29 0.23
C ALA A 64 -19.88 7.95 0.99
N GLY A 65 -19.05 7.03 0.48
CA GLY A 65 -18.86 5.70 1.06
C GLY A 65 -19.91 4.68 0.64
N ARG A 66 -20.64 4.92 -0.46
CA ARG A 66 -21.61 3.97 -1.00
C ARG A 66 -20.95 3.03 -2.00
N PHE A 67 -21.28 1.76 -1.93
CA PHE A 67 -20.78 0.74 -2.84
C PHE A 67 -21.12 1.07 -4.29
N LEU A 68 -20.13 0.94 -5.17
CA LEU A 68 -20.29 1.12 -6.61
C LEU A 68 -20.11 -0.20 -7.38
N ARG A 69 -19.03 -0.93 -7.12
CA ARG A 69 -18.69 -2.18 -7.80
C ARG A 69 -17.62 -2.97 -7.07
N ALA A 70 -17.51 -4.24 -7.41
CA ALA A 70 -16.43 -5.12 -6.96
C ALA A 70 -15.92 -5.94 -8.13
N PHE A 71 -14.67 -6.36 -8.05
CA PHE A 71 -14.05 -7.26 -9.01
C PHE A 71 -13.00 -8.14 -8.34
N GLY A 72 -12.76 -9.30 -8.95
CA GLY A 72 -11.83 -10.29 -8.44
C GLY A 72 -12.50 -11.39 -7.63
N SER A 73 -11.83 -12.53 -7.57
CA SER A 73 -12.18 -13.71 -6.78
C SER A 73 -10.92 -14.49 -6.47
N GLN A 74 -10.99 -15.45 -5.56
CA GLN A 74 -9.84 -16.26 -5.18
C GLN A 74 -9.29 -17.08 -6.35
N GLY A 75 -7.99 -17.06 -6.55
CA GLY A 75 -7.29 -17.89 -7.52
C GLY A 75 -5.99 -17.29 -8.03
N THR A 76 -5.41 -17.94 -9.04
CA THR A 76 -4.10 -17.58 -9.63
C THR A 76 -4.20 -17.06 -11.06
N GLY A 77 -5.36 -17.14 -11.68
CA GLY A 77 -5.60 -16.62 -13.04
C GLY A 77 -5.61 -15.10 -13.12
N ASP A 78 -5.66 -14.56 -14.31
CA ASP A 78 -5.74 -13.12 -14.54
C ASP A 78 -7.04 -12.56 -13.95
N GLY A 79 -6.92 -11.48 -13.18
CA GLY A 79 -8.05 -10.88 -12.48
C GLY A 79 -8.49 -11.59 -11.21
N LYS A 80 -7.84 -12.71 -10.86
CA LYS A 80 -8.04 -13.41 -9.58
C LYS A 80 -6.97 -13.06 -8.59
N PHE A 81 -7.28 -13.12 -7.30
CA PHE A 81 -6.37 -12.72 -6.22
C PHE A 81 -6.17 -13.82 -5.20
N ASN A 82 -5.03 -13.76 -4.54
CA ASN A 82 -4.77 -14.54 -3.34
C ASN A 82 -4.23 -13.58 -2.26
N TYR A 83 -5.12 -13.13 -1.40
CA TYR A 83 -4.86 -12.13 -0.35
C TYR A 83 -4.31 -10.81 -0.92
N PRO A 84 -5.08 -10.04 -1.70
CA PRO A 84 -4.68 -8.73 -2.18
C PRO A 84 -4.40 -7.79 -0.99
N TRP A 85 -3.32 -7.00 -1.07
CA TRP A 85 -2.90 -6.18 0.04
C TRP A 85 -2.81 -4.69 -0.32
N GLY A 86 -1.64 -4.22 -0.72
CA GLY A 86 -1.44 -2.83 -1.10
C GLY A 86 -2.11 -2.51 -2.43
N ILE A 87 -2.66 -1.32 -2.52
CA ILE A 87 -3.38 -0.84 -3.69
C ILE A 87 -3.09 0.64 -3.90
N THR A 88 -2.95 1.04 -5.14
CA THR A 88 -2.79 2.44 -5.53
C THR A 88 -3.44 2.70 -6.87
N THR A 89 -3.57 3.95 -7.23
CA THR A 89 -4.09 4.37 -8.53
C THR A 89 -3.20 5.46 -9.11
N ASP A 90 -3.02 5.45 -10.43
CA ASP A 90 -2.26 6.47 -11.13
C ASP A 90 -3.15 7.65 -11.56
N ALA A 91 -2.52 8.62 -12.21
CA ALA A 91 -3.19 9.84 -12.69
C ALA A 91 -4.28 9.58 -13.74
N LEU A 92 -4.20 8.48 -14.46
CA LEU A 92 -5.16 8.07 -15.49
C LEU A 92 -6.28 7.19 -14.93
N GLY A 93 -6.21 6.80 -13.64
CA GLY A 93 -7.20 5.99 -12.96
C GLY A 93 -6.95 4.48 -13.05
N PHE A 94 -5.83 4.04 -13.60
CA PHE A 94 -5.44 2.61 -13.52
C PHE A 94 -5.19 2.22 -12.07
N ILE A 95 -5.62 1.01 -11.72
CA ILE A 95 -5.52 0.45 -10.37
C ILE A 95 -4.42 -0.60 -10.36
N TYR A 96 -3.49 -0.46 -9.43
CA TYR A 96 -2.37 -1.39 -9.20
C TYR A 96 -2.57 -2.10 -7.87
N VAL A 97 -2.54 -3.43 -7.88
CA VAL A 97 -2.81 -4.26 -6.70
C VAL A 97 -1.66 -5.23 -6.44
N CYS A 98 -1.12 -5.20 -5.23
CA CYS A 98 -0.23 -6.25 -4.74
C CYS A 98 -1.04 -7.51 -4.46
N ASP A 99 -0.94 -8.49 -5.34
CA ASP A 99 -1.52 -9.81 -5.20
C ASP A 99 -0.53 -10.70 -4.42
N LYS A 100 -0.52 -10.50 -3.11
CA LYS A 100 0.57 -10.83 -2.22
C LYS A 100 1.00 -12.30 -2.27
N GLU A 101 0.05 -13.23 -2.10
CA GLU A 101 0.35 -14.66 -2.07
C GLU A 101 0.54 -15.26 -3.47
N ASN A 102 0.25 -14.51 -4.53
CA ASN A 102 0.59 -14.85 -5.91
C ASN A 102 1.90 -14.18 -6.38
N HIS A 103 2.59 -13.46 -5.51
CA HIS A 103 3.91 -12.86 -5.75
C HIS A 103 3.96 -12.00 -7.03
N ARG A 104 2.93 -11.18 -7.21
CA ARG A 104 2.78 -10.34 -8.40
C ARG A 104 2.03 -9.06 -8.13
N VAL A 105 2.09 -8.14 -9.08
CA VAL A 105 1.23 -6.97 -9.16
C VAL A 105 0.30 -7.15 -10.35
N GLN A 106 -0.98 -6.87 -10.16
CA GLN A 106 -1.98 -6.83 -11.24
C GLN A 106 -2.46 -5.40 -11.47
N VAL A 107 -2.73 -5.07 -12.73
CA VAL A 107 -3.17 -3.74 -13.17
C VAL A 107 -4.54 -3.84 -13.81
N PHE A 108 -5.43 -2.93 -13.43
CA PHE A 108 -6.83 -2.87 -13.89
C PHE A 108 -7.18 -1.46 -14.37
N GLN A 109 -8.14 -1.38 -15.29
CA GLN A 109 -8.83 -0.13 -15.55
C GLN A 109 -9.69 0.26 -14.33
N SER A 110 -10.14 1.51 -14.30
CA SER A 110 -11.00 2.01 -13.21
C SER A 110 -12.34 1.29 -13.09
N ASP A 111 -12.82 0.63 -14.16
CA ASP A 111 -14.02 -0.19 -14.17
C ASP A 111 -13.81 -1.63 -13.68
N GLY A 112 -12.56 -2.02 -13.37
CA GLY A 112 -12.17 -3.36 -12.93
C GLY A 112 -11.75 -4.31 -14.06
N THR A 113 -11.66 -3.84 -15.30
CA THR A 113 -11.15 -4.65 -16.42
C THR A 113 -9.66 -4.90 -16.25
N PHE A 114 -9.25 -6.17 -16.30
CA PHE A 114 -7.85 -6.57 -16.23
C PHE A 114 -7.05 -6.02 -17.43
N VAL A 115 -5.88 -5.44 -17.14
CA VAL A 115 -4.98 -4.87 -18.16
C VAL A 115 -3.72 -5.70 -18.31
N GLY A 116 -3.07 -6.05 -17.19
CA GLY A 116 -1.81 -6.76 -17.19
C GLY A 116 -1.32 -7.09 -15.80
N LYS A 117 -0.18 -7.76 -15.75
CA LYS A 117 0.46 -8.17 -14.51
C LYS A 117 1.96 -8.19 -14.67
N PHE A 118 2.69 -8.07 -13.58
CA PHE A 118 4.14 -8.21 -13.54
C PHE A 118 4.60 -8.77 -12.19
N GLY A 119 5.80 -9.32 -12.18
CA GLY A 119 6.34 -10.03 -11.04
C GLY A 119 5.99 -11.52 -11.04
N SER A 120 6.88 -12.31 -10.47
CA SER A 120 6.73 -13.73 -10.21
C SER A 120 7.57 -14.10 -9.00
N PHE A 121 7.28 -15.23 -8.34
CA PHE A 121 8.04 -15.66 -7.18
C PHE A 121 9.53 -15.78 -7.45
N GLY A 122 10.34 -15.16 -6.60
CA GLY A 122 11.79 -15.25 -6.64
C GLY A 122 12.49 -14.00 -6.10
N SER A 123 13.82 -13.99 -6.19
CA SER A 123 14.70 -12.94 -5.66
C SER A 123 15.50 -12.19 -6.74
N LYS A 124 15.39 -12.59 -7.99
CA LYS A 124 16.04 -11.87 -9.10
C LYS A 124 15.36 -10.52 -9.32
N LEU A 125 16.06 -9.62 -9.99
CA LEU A 125 15.49 -8.32 -10.37
C LEU A 125 14.22 -8.52 -11.20
N GLY A 126 13.11 -7.88 -10.78
CA GLY A 126 11.78 -8.04 -11.37
C GLY A 126 10.95 -9.18 -10.79
N GLN A 127 11.54 -10.10 -10.02
CA GLN A 127 10.81 -11.09 -9.23
C GLN A 127 10.42 -10.52 -7.87
N LEU A 128 9.35 -11.04 -7.29
CA LEU A 128 8.77 -10.58 -6.03
C LEU A 128 8.56 -11.76 -5.08
N GLU A 129 8.67 -11.48 -3.79
CA GLU A 129 8.28 -12.42 -2.74
C GLU A 129 7.42 -11.72 -1.69
N HIS A 130 6.13 -12.04 -1.68
CA HIS A 130 5.13 -11.40 -0.82
C HIS A 130 5.14 -9.87 -0.93
N PRO A 131 4.88 -9.27 -2.11
CA PRO A 131 4.78 -7.83 -2.23
C PRO A 131 3.65 -7.31 -1.36
N HIS A 132 3.95 -6.29 -0.51
CA HIS A 132 2.99 -5.81 0.48
C HIS A 132 2.28 -4.53 0.03
N TYR A 133 3.02 -3.47 -0.23
CA TYR A 133 2.47 -2.17 -0.60
C TYR A 133 3.07 -1.64 -1.90
N ILE A 134 2.38 -0.68 -2.46
CA ILE A 134 2.68 -0.14 -3.78
C ILE A 134 2.34 1.35 -3.80
N ALA A 135 3.15 2.14 -4.51
CA ALA A 135 2.90 3.55 -4.77
C ALA A 135 3.26 3.88 -6.21
N VAL A 136 2.60 4.88 -6.78
CA VAL A 136 2.92 5.41 -8.11
C VAL A 136 3.31 6.86 -7.97
N SER A 137 4.49 7.23 -8.50
CA SER A 137 4.98 8.60 -8.47
C SER A 137 4.34 9.47 -9.55
N SER A 138 4.47 10.79 -9.41
CA SER A 138 4.02 11.76 -10.43
C SER A 138 4.74 11.60 -11.78
N THR A 139 5.88 10.91 -11.80
CA THR A 139 6.64 10.57 -13.01
C THR A 139 6.35 9.15 -13.52
N ASN A 140 5.23 8.55 -13.11
CA ASN A 140 4.78 7.21 -13.53
C ASN A 140 5.77 6.08 -13.20
N ARG A 141 6.49 6.20 -12.10
CA ARG A 141 7.29 5.10 -11.55
C ARG A 141 6.47 4.36 -10.50
N VAL A 142 6.46 3.04 -10.59
CA VAL A 142 5.74 2.15 -9.69
C VAL A 142 6.73 1.58 -8.68
N LEU A 143 6.51 1.87 -7.39
CA LEU A 143 7.34 1.41 -6.29
C LEU A 143 6.61 0.29 -5.57
N VAL A 144 7.28 -0.84 -5.38
CA VAL A 144 6.73 -2.02 -4.72
C VAL A 144 7.61 -2.41 -3.55
N SER A 145 7.03 -2.57 -2.38
CA SER A 145 7.73 -3.18 -1.25
C SER A 145 7.75 -4.70 -1.43
N ASP A 146 8.90 -5.19 -1.85
CA ASP A 146 9.21 -6.61 -2.02
C ASP A 146 9.64 -7.18 -0.66
N SER A 147 8.65 -7.38 0.19
CA SER A 147 8.82 -7.49 1.64
C SER A 147 9.75 -8.61 2.05
N ASN A 148 9.55 -9.83 1.53
CA ASN A 148 10.36 -10.98 1.92
C ASN A 148 11.75 -11.01 1.26
N ASN A 149 11.99 -10.14 0.28
CA ASN A 149 13.32 -9.89 -0.29
C ASN A 149 14.01 -8.66 0.32
N HIS A 150 13.41 -8.04 1.33
CA HIS A 150 14.00 -6.92 2.09
C HIS A 150 14.48 -5.76 1.21
N ARG A 151 13.65 -5.39 0.22
CA ARG A 151 13.99 -4.35 -0.77
C ARG A 151 12.76 -3.62 -1.29
N ILE A 152 13.00 -2.49 -1.94
CA ILE A 152 12.01 -1.77 -2.76
C ILE A 152 12.42 -1.95 -4.22
N GLN A 153 11.48 -2.32 -5.08
CA GLN A 153 11.70 -2.39 -6.52
C GLN A 153 10.92 -1.30 -7.24
N LEU A 154 11.52 -0.76 -8.28
CA LEU A 154 10.93 0.27 -9.14
C LEU A 154 10.64 -0.35 -10.52
N PHE A 155 9.41 -0.12 -10.98
CA PHE A 155 8.93 -0.54 -12.30
C PHE A 155 8.41 0.68 -13.08
N ASP A 156 8.36 0.59 -14.39
CA ASP A 156 7.54 1.51 -15.17
C ASP A 156 6.06 1.07 -15.13
N VAL A 157 5.16 1.88 -15.70
CA VAL A 157 3.71 1.58 -15.70
C VAL A 157 3.35 0.37 -16.56
N ASN A 158 4.25 -0.10 -17.41
CA ASN A 158 4.08 -1.32 -18.21
C ASN A 158 4.62 -2.58 -17.50
N GLY A 159 5.13 -2.43 -16.29
CA GLY A 159 5.64 -3.54 -15.48
C GLY A 159 7.09 -3.93 -15.80
N ARG A 160 7.82 -3.10 -16.54
CA ARG A 160 9.25 -3.31 -16.76
C ARG A 160 10.03 -2.85 -15.54
N VAL A 161 10.89 -3.73 -15.00
CA VAL A 161 11.72 -3.36 -13.85
C VAL A 161 12.79 -2.34 -14.27
N LEU A 162 12.93 -1.30 -13.45
CA LEU A 162 13.89 -0.21 -13.67
C LEU A 162 15.10 -0.35 -12.75
N SER A 163 14.86 -0.57 -11.46
CA SER A 163 15.90 -0.68 -10.44
C SER A 163 15.35 -1.26 -9.14
N SER A 164 16.25 -1.52 -8.21
CA SER A 164 15.88 -1.87 -6.83
C SER A 164 16.89 -1.27 -5.85
N PHE A 165 16.47 -1.08 -4.60
CA PHE A 165 17.36 -0.68 -3.53
C PHE A 165 16.97 -1.35 -2.21
N GLY A 166 17.95 -1.48 -1.32
CA GLY A 166 17.79 -2.15 -0.03
C GLY A 166 18.21 -3.61 -0.06
N GLU A 167 18.60 -4.08 1.10
CA GLU A 167 18.97 -5.46 1.40
C GLU A 167 18.64 -5.75 2.87
N GLU A 168 18.66 -7.01 3.26
CA GLU A 168 18.37 -7.40 4.63
C GLU A 168 19.39 -6.82 5.63
N GLY A 169 18.89 -6.17 6.67
CA GLY A 169 19.73 -5.63 7.74
C GLY A 169 19.07 -4.52 8.54
N SER A 170 19.84 -3.89 9.41
CA SER A 170 19.41 -2.81 10.31
C SER A 170 20.21 -1.52 10.16
N GLU A 171 21.20 -1.49 9.27
CA GLU A 171 21.97 -0.29 8.95
C GLU A 171 21.14 0.68 8.11
N ASP A 172 21.64 1.91 7.93
CA ASP A 172 21.02 2.91 7.07
C ASP A 172 20.88 2.37 5.64
N GLY A 173 19.64 2.41 5.10
CA GLY A 173 19.33 1.89 3.77
C GLY A 173 19.07 0.40 3.70
N GLN A 174 19.26 -0.35 4.77
CA GLN A 174 18.88 -1.77 4.87
C GLN A 174 17.46 -1.90 5.44
N PHE A 175 16.81 -3.02 5.16
CA PHE A 175 15.44 -3.27 5.60
C PHE A 175 15.27 -4.64 6.27
N LYS A 176 14.25 -4.73 7.11
CA LYS A 176 13.65 -6.00 7.54
C LYS A 176 12.16 -5.98 7.26
N PHE A 177 11.73 -6.78 6.29
CA PHE A 177 10.32 -6.90 5.90
C PHE A 177 9.66 -5.52 5.72
N PRO A 178 10.13 -4.70 4.76
CA PRO A 178 9.52 -3.39 4.50
C PRO A 178 8.08 -3.57 4.04
N ARG A 179 7.18 -2.72 4.53
CA ARG A 179 5.75 -2.77 4.21
C ARG A 179 5.30 -1.50 3.49
N GLY A 180 4.76 -0.54 4.20
CA GLY A 180 4.29 0.69 3.59
C GLY A 180 5.35 1.39 2.77
N VAL A 181 5.00 1.84 1.58
CA VAL A 181 5.82 2.66 0.70
C VAL A 181 4.97 3.80 0.15
N ALA A 182 5.50 4.99 0.18
CA ALA A 182 4.88 6.19 -0.38
C ALA A 182 5.92 7.05 -1.07
N VAL A 183 5.47 7.93 -1.93
CA VAL A 183 6.32 8.86 -2.66
C VAL A 183 5.66 10.24 -2.64
N ASP A 184 6.45 11.28 -2.37
CA ASP A 184 5.95 12.65 -2.38
C ASP A 184 5.99 13.27 -3.79
N ASP A 185 5.49 14.49 -3.92
CA ASP A 185 5.43 15.20 -5.20
C ASP A 185 6.81 15.52 -5.81
N GLN A 186 7.86 15.50 -5.01
CA GLN A 186 9.23 15.72 -5.44
C GLN A 186 9.96 14.41 -5.76
N GLY A 187 9.33 13.27 -5.51
CA GLY A 187 9.86 11.94 -5.77
C GLY A 187 10.64 11.32 -4.59
N TYR A 188 10.68 11.96 -3.42
CA TYR A 188 11.26 11.34 -2.22
C TYR A 188 10.42 10.14 -1.80
N ILE A 189 11.11 9.07 -1.42
CA ILE A 189 10.50 7.78 -1.12
C ILE A 189 10.51 7.58 0.40
N VAL A 190 9.35 7.24 0.94
CA VAL A 190 9.16 7.00 2.38
C VAL A 190 8.78 5.54 2.57
N VAL A 191 9.51 4.82 3.40
CA VAL A 191 9.33 3.37 3.60
C VAL A 191 9.12 3.06 5.07
N ALA A 192 8.08 2.29 5.38
CA ALA A 192 7.87 1.68 6.68
C ALA A 192 8.74 0.42 6.78
N ASP A 193 9.88 0.54 7.41
CA ASP A 193 10.80 -0.56 7.68
C ASP A 193 10.32 -1.33 8.91
N SER A 194 9.30 -2.17 8.70
CA SER A 194 8.47 -2.74 9.77
C SER A 194 9.25 -3.63 10.72
N GLY A 195 10.15 -4.46 10.23
CA GLY A 195 10.95 -5.35 11.06
C GLY A 195 12.01 -4.62 11.91
N ASN A 196 12.34 -3.37 11.56
CA ASN A 196 13.25 -2.50 12.30
C ASN A 196 12.52 -1.39 13.09
N ASN A 197 11.19 -1.35 13.06
CA ASN A 197 10.36 -0.38 13.77
C ASN A 197 10.75 1.09 13.50
N ARG A 198 11.02 1.41 12.25
CA ARG A 198 11.46 2.75 11.84
C ARG A 198 10.91 3.13 10.48
N ILE A 199 10.91 4.43 10.22
CA ILE A 199 10.65 5.01 8.91
C ILE A 199 11.98 5.41 8.29
N GLN A 200 12.21 5.05 7.03
CA GLN A 200 13.36 5.50 6.26
C GLN A 200 12.91 6.36 5.08
N ILE A 201 13.66 7.41 4.80
CA ILE A 201 13.42 8.33 3.67
C ILE A 201 14.61 8.26 2.73
N PHE A 202 14.30 8.18 1.43
CA PHE A 202 15.26 8.04 0.34
C PHE A 202 15.07 9.15 -0.69
N HIS A 203 16.18 9.52 -1.34
CA HIS A 203 16.13 10.32 -2.56
C HIS A 203 15.41 9.57 -3.70
N PRO A 204 14.95 10.27 -4.74
CA PRO A 204 14.29 9.63 -5.89
C PRO A 204 15.14 8.54 -6.58
N ASP A 205 16.46 8.60 -6.47
CA ASP A 205 17.38 7.60 -7.01
C ASP A 205 17.58 6.37 -6.11
N GLY A 206 16.93 6.33 -4.93
CA GLY A 206 17.04 5.26 -3.96
C GLY A 206 18.19 5.38 -2.96
N THR A 207 18.94 6.49 -2.97
CA THR A 207 19.98 6.71 -1.96
C THR A 207 19.37 7.15 -0.63
N PHE A 208 19.90 6.63 0.48
CA PHE A 208 19.42 6.92 1.83
C PHE A 208 19.57 8.41 2.17
N LEU A 209 18.52 8.97 2.78
CA LEU A 209 18.52 10.35 3.27
C LEU A 209 18.51 10.41 4.78
N ARG A 210 17.53 9.80 5.43
CA ARG A 210 17.41 9.77 6.89
C ARG A 210 16.45 8.69 7.37
N ALA A 211 16.51 8.38 8.67
CA ALA A 211 15.58 7.49 9.35
C ALA A 211 15.14 8.08 10.68
N PHE A 212 13.96 7.66 11.15
CA PHE A 212 13.47 7.97 12.48
C PHE A 212 12.54 6.88 12.98
N GLY A 213 12.36 6.83 14.28
CA GLY A 213 11.50 5.86 14.95
C GLY A 213 12.27 4.72 15.60
N SER A 214 11.62 4.12 16.58
CA SER A 214 12.14 2.98 17.35
C SER A 214 10.95 2.16 17.88
N TRP A 215 11.24 0.99 18.41
CA TRP A 215 10.21 0.16 19.03
C TRP A 215 9.67 0.79 20.31
N GLY A 216 8.35 0.80 20.45
CA GLY A 216 7.68 1.32 21.65
C GLY A 216 6.26 1.79 21.38
N ASN A 217 5.68 2.48 22.37
CA ASN A 217 4.31 3.02 22.32
C ASN A 217 4.23 4.53 22.63
N GLY A 218 5.38 5.20 22.78
CA GLY A 218 5.45 6.66 22.90
C GLY A 218 5.32 7.35 21.54
N ASP A 219 5.33 8.67 21.53
CA ASP A 219 5.30 9.47 20.30
C ASP A 219 6.59 9.22 19.50
N GLY A 220 6.43 8.91 18.22
CA GLY A 220 7.54 8.55 17.35
C GLY A 220 8.09 7.14 17.56
N GLU A 221 7.49 6.34 18.43
CA GLU A 221 7.77 4.92 18.60
C GLU A 221 6.70 4.08 17.90
N PHE A 222 7.06 2.88 17.47
CA PHE A 222 6.21 2.04 16.62
C PHE A 222 6.16 0.58 17.06
N LYS A 223 5.01 -0.05 16.80
CA LYS A 223 4.84 -1.51 16.85
C LYS A 223 4.01 -1.97 15.66
N GLY A 224 4.59 -2.82 14.82
CA GLY A 224 3.86 -3.37 13.69
C GLY A 224 3.50 -2.33 12.64
N LEU A 225 4.49 -1.58 12.16
CA LEU A 225 4.29 -0.62 11.05
C LEU A 225 3.66 -1.29 9.85
N GLU A 226 2.62 -0.66 9.29
CA GLU A 226 1.90 -1.14 8.11
C GLU A 226 1.91 -0.10 6.99
N GLY A 227 0.76 0.50 6.72
CA GLY A 227 0.61 1.48 5.66
C GLY A 227 1.24 2.82 5.98
N ILE A 228 1.64 3.52 4.94
CA ILE A 228 2.21 4.85 5.01
C ILE A 228 1.69 5.69 3.85
N ALA A 229 1.50 6.97 4.07
CA ALA A 229 1.11 7.93 3.04
C ALA A 229 1.80 9.27 3.29
N VAL A 230 1.93 10.07 2.25
CA VAL A 230 2.42 11.44 2.35
C VAL A 230 1.30 12.38 1.92
N MET A 231 1.00 13.36 2.76
CA MET A 231 0.04 14.41 2.44
C MET A 231 0.66 15.46 1.51
N SER A 232 -0.18 16.21 0.80
CA SER A 232 0.26 17.30 -0.08
C SER A 232 1.13 18.36 0.62
N GLY A 233 1.00 18.50 1.93
CA GLY A 233 1.84 19.39 2.75
C GLY A 233 3.18 18.79 3.17
N GLY A 234 3.49 17.55 2.77
CA GLY A 234 4.72 16.84 3.14
C GLY A 234 4.64 16.06 4.46
N ASN A 235 3.54 16.12 5.18
CA ASN A 235 3.36 15.33 6.39
C ASN A 235 3.24 13.85 6.06
N ILE A 236 3.92 13.02 6.86
CA ILE A 236 3.93 11.57 6.73
C ILE A 236 2.88 10.99 7.68
N ILE A 237 1.98 10.16 7.14
CA ILE A 237 0.96 9.45 7.91
C ILE A 237 1.37 7.98 8.00
N VAL A 238 1.38 7.43 9.20
CA VAL A 238 1.86 6.07 9.46
C VAL A 238 0.83 5.29 10.26
N CYS A 239 0.50 4.09 9.79
CA CYS A 239 -0.31 3.13 10.54
C CYS A 239 0.58 2.35 11.51
N ASP A 240 0.41 2.62 12.79
CA ASP A 240 1.11 1.96 13.90
C ASP A 240 0.18 0.87 14.47
N ARG A 241 0.11 -0.26 13.78
CA ARG A 241 -0.96 -1.27 13.90
C ARG A 241 -1.14 -1.83 15.30
N GLU A 242 -0.07 -2.28 15.93
CA GLU A 242 -0.17 -2.93 17.25
C GLU A 242 -0.37 -1.93 18.39
N ASN A 243 -0.14 -0.65 18.14
CA ASN A 243 -0.50 0.45 19.04
C ASN A 243 -1.90 1.02 18.73
N HIS A 244 -2.63 0.44 17.76
CA HIS A 244 -4.01 0.83 17.38
C HIS A 244 -4.16 2.32 17.11
N ARG A 245 -3.22 2.91 16.36
CA ARG A 245 -3.20 4.35 16.10
C ARG A 245 -2.59 4.68 14.74
N VAL A 246 -2.87 5.90 14.32
CA VAL A 246 -2.19 6.57 13.22
C VAL A 246 -1.36 7.71 13.81
N GLN A 247 -0.12 7.82 13.38
CA GLN A 247 0.76 8.93 13.74
C GLN A 247 1.02 9.81 12.52
N VAL A 248 1.14 11.11 12.75
CA VAL A 248 1.42 12.12 11.71
C VAL A 248 2.70 12.87 12.09
N PHE A 249 3.62 12.98 11.12
CA PHE A 249 4.92 13.61 11.28
C PHE A 249 5.12 14.75 10.29
#